data_3d75154e91d0d128b33cc109ceb0c8ed
#
_entry.id   3d75154e91d0d128b33cc109ceb0c8ed
#
_cell.length_a   1.000
_cell.length_b   1.000
_cell.length_c   1.000
_cell.angle_alpha   90.00
_cell.angle_beta   90.00
_cell.angle_gamma   90.00
#
_symmetry.space_group_name_H-M   'P 1'
#
loop_
_entity.id
_entity.type
_entity.pdbx_description
1 polymer ?
#
loop_
_entity_poly.entity_id
_entity_poly.type
_entity_poly.pdbx_seq_one_letter_code
_entity_poly.pdbx_strand_id
1 'polypeptide(L)'
;GAHAAAAAETSHPAKQGLAQSFSVYVDTLFVCTATAIMILCTGAYNVLGADGTTLITENLPGVDYGCQYTISAINSVFPGFGASFIAIAIFFFAFTTLLSFTLYNDTNTAFVLRNSSEKTRKTVTNVIRLIVTLIVFFGATRNLATAWDIADIGIGIMCWINFVALLVLSPKAIKILKDYERQKKLGIDPVFEPSDLGLNNA
;
A
#
# COMPACT_ATOMS: atom_id res chain seq x y z
N GLY A 1 -5.62 -0.30 0.15
CA GLY A 1 -6.82 0.54 0.26
C GLY A 1 -8.12 -0.26 0.25
N ALA A 2 -8.40 -1.04 -0.81
CA ALA A 2 -9.69 -1.73 -0.98
C ALA A 2 -10.05 -2.68 0.19
N HIS A 3 -9.10 -3.49 0.65
CA HIS A 3 -9.34 -4.42 1.78
C HIS A 3 -9.59 -3.69 3.10
N ALA A 4 -8.86 -2.61 3.37
CA ALA A 4 -9.11 -1.78 4.55
C ALA A 4 -10.49 -1.11 4.47
N ALA A 5 -10.88 -0.65 3.28
CA ALA A 5 -12.21 -0.07 3.06
C ALA A 5 -13.33 -1.09 3.26
N ALA A 6 -13.11 -2.35 2.85
CA ALA A 6 -14.09 -3.43 3.04
C ALA A 6 -14.28 -3.82 4.52
N ALA A 7 -13.29 -3.60 5.37
CA ALA A 7 -13.36 -3.89 6.81
C ALA A 7 -13.86 -2.69 7.64
N ALA A 8 -14.04 -1.52 7.02
CA ALA A 8 -14.43 -0.30 7.74
C ALA A 8 -15.95 -0.24 7.95
N GLU A 9 -16.36 0.05 9.18
CA GLU A 9 -17.76 0.30 9.52
C GLU A 9 -18.11 1.77 9.22
N THR A 10 -18.87 2.01 8.16
CA THR A 10 -19.30 3.36 7.75
C THR A 10 -20.77 3.38 7.36
N SER A 11 -21.44 4.49 7.59
CA SER A 11 -22.84 4.66 7.19
C SER A 11 -23.05 4.65 5.68
N HIS A 12 -22.01 5.02 4.90
CA HIS A 12 -22.05 5.04 3.43
C HIS A 12 -20.68 4.70 2.83
N PRO A 13 -20.57 3.72 1.89
CA PRO A 13 -19.31 3.27 1.31
C PRO A 13 -18.49 4.39 0.65
N ALA A 14 -19.14 5.39 0.05
CA ALA A 14 -18.45 6.51 -0.57
C ALA A 14 -17.64 7.34 0.44
N LYS A 15 -18.04 7.44 1.72
CA LYS A 15 -17.26 8.12 2.75
C LYS A 15 -15.87 7.49 2.87
N GLN A 16 -15.82 6.17 2.96
CA GLN A 16 -14.58 5.44 3.07
C GLN A 16 -13.76 5.49 1.78
N GLY A 17 -14.42 5.37 0.62
CA GLY A 17 -13.75 5.49 -0.68
C GLY A 17 -13.08 6.86 -0.87
N LEU A 18 -13.76 7.95 -0.53
CA LEU A 18 -13.21 9.31 -0.60
C LEU A 18 -12.06 9.52 0.40
N ALA A 19 -12.19 9.02 1.64
CA ALA A 19 -11.12 9.09 2.64
C ALA A 19 -9.87 8.33 2.16
N GLN A 20 -10.03 7.14 1.60
CA GLN A 20 -8.91 6.36 1.03
C GLN A 20 -8.28 7.06 -0.17
N SER A 21 -9.07 7.64 -1.06
CA SER A 21 -8.54 8.41 -2.19
C SER A 21 -7.72 9.60 -1.71
N PHE A 22 -8.24 10.34 -0.73
CA PHE A 22 -7.52 11.49 -0.16
C PHE A 22 -6.20 11.07 0.51
N SER A 23 -6.19 9.94 1.24
CA SER A 23 -4.98 9.44 1.90
C SER A 23 -3.85 9.13 0.91
N VAL A 24 -4.18 8.61 -0.30
CA VAL A 24 -3.19 8.38 -1.36
C VAL A 24 -2.57 9.68 -1.85
N TYR A 25 -3.36 10.75 -2.01
CA TYR A 25 -2.81 12.06 -2.37
C TYR A 25 -1.88 12.61 -1.28
N VAL A 26 -2.26 12.48 -0.01
CA VAL A 26 -1.40 12.90 1.12
C VAL A 26 -0.08 12.12 1.11
N ASP A 27 -0.13 10.81 0.98
CA ASP A 27 1.06 9.97 0.95
C ASP A 27 1.98 10.34 -0.24
N THR A 28 1.43 10.39 -1.44
CA THR A 28 2.23 10.61 -2.66
C THR A 28 2.72 12.05 -2.78
N LEU A 29 1.85 13.05 -2.59
CA LEU A 29 2.22 14.45 -2.81
C LEU A 29 3.01 15.08 -1.66
N PHE A 30 2.82 14.60 -0.41
CA PHE A 30 3.55 15.14 0.72
C PHE A 30 4.71 14.24 1.14
N VAL A 31 4.46 12.98 1.46
CA VAL A 31 5.50 12.10 2.03
C VAL A 31 6.54 11.73 0.98
N CYS A 32 6.13 11.21 -0.18
CA CYS A 32 7.08 10.81 -1.22
C CYS A 32 7.81 12.03 -1.82
N THR A 33 7.09 13.15 -2.05
CA THR A 33 7.72 14.37 -2.57
C THR A 33 8.69 14.97 -1.58
N ALA A 34 8.38 15.01 -0.28
CA ALA A 34 9.29 15.49 0.75
C ALA A 34 10.59 14.69 0.76
N THR A 35 10.50 13.36 0.69
CA THR A 35 11.69 12.48 0.62
C THR A 35 12.50 12.74 -0.66
N ALA A 36 11.83 12.86 -1.81
CA ALA A 36 12.49 13.14 -3.09
C ALA A 36 13.22 14.50 -3.08
N ILE A 37 12.54 15.55 -2.61
CA ILE A 37 13.14 16.90 -2.50
C ILE A 37 14.33 16.88 -1.55
N MET A 38 14.22 16.23 -0.40
CA MET A 38 15.30 16.11 0.56
C MET A 38 16.56 15.47 -0.09
N ILE A 39 16.40 14.36 -0.79
CA ILE A 39 17.50 13.68 -1.49
C ILE A 39 18.10 14.57 -2.59
N LEU A 40 17.24 15.20 -3.42
CA LEU A 40 17.68 16.06 -4.52
C LEU A 40 18.39 17.32 -4.01
N CYS A 41 17.84 18.01 -3.02
CA CYS A 41 18.42 19.24 -2.49
C CYS A 41 19.75 19.02 -1.76
N THR A 42 19.96 17.85 -1.18
CA THR A 42 21.21 17.49 -0.50
C THR A 42 22.25 16.88 -1.44
N GLY A 43 21.87 16.54 -2.68
CA GLY A 43 22.74 15.83 -3.62
C GLY A 43 23.05 14.39 -3.19
N ALA A 44 22.29 13.82 -2.29
CA ALA A 44 22.54 12.50 -1.71
C ALA A 44 22.03 11.37 -2.62
N TYR A 45 22.51 11.32 -3.86
CA TYR A 45 22.11 10.30 -4.85
C TYR A 45 23.21 10.10 -5.90
N ASN A 46 23.18 8.94 -6.55
CA ASN A 46 23.98 8.61 -7.72
C ASN A 46 23.07 8.50 -8.95
N VAL A 47 23.58 8.79 -10.14
CA VAL A 47 22.84 8.69 -11.41
C VAL A 47 23.51 7.66 -12.30
N LEU A 48 22.74 6.66 -12.71
CA LEU A 48 23.15 5.67 -13.70
C LEU A 48 22.88 6.19 -15.12
N GLY A 49 23.71 5.75 -16.06
CA GLY A 49 23.50 5.98 -17.49
C GLY A 49 22.33 5.15 -18.03
N ALA A 50 21.98 5.42 -19.29
CA ALA A 50 20.92 4.69 -20.00
C ALA A 50 21.20 3.19 -20.15
N ASP A 51 22.46 2.78 -19.99
CA ASP A 51 22.90 1.37 -19.98
C ASP A 51 22.64 0.66 -18.64
N GLY A 52 22.20 1.39 -17.60
CA GLY A 52 21.91 0.87 -16.27
C GLY A 52 23.14 0.42 -15.46
N THR A 53 24.36 0.64 -15.99
CA THR A 53 25.60 0.16 -15.37
C THR A 53 26.64 1.27 -15.16
N THR A 54 26.73 2.22 -16.06
CA THR A 54 27.68 3.32 -15.98
C THR A 54 27.17 4.41 -15.06
N LEU A 55 27.95 4.83 -14.06
CA LEU A 55 27.65 5.99 -13.23
C LEU A 55 27.96 7.27 -14.00
N ILE A 56 26.95 8.11 -14.26
CA ILE A 56 27.10 9.45 -14.83
C ILE A 56 27.44 10.45 -13.73
N THR A 57 26.81 10.32 -12.58
CA THR A 57 27.05 11.16 -11.41
C THR A 57 27.19 10.26 -10.19
N GLU A 58 28.30 10.39 -9.49
CA GLU A 58 28.60 9.62 -8.28
C GLU A 58 28.86 10.58 -7.11
N ASN A 59 27.75 11.02 -6.47
CA ASN A 59 27.84 11.86 -5.29
C ASN A 59 28.10 11.06 -4.02
N LEU A 60 27.73 9.77 -4.03
CA LEU A 60 27.88 8.85 -2.92
C LEU A 60 28.65 7.58 -3.37
N PRO A 61 30.00 7.61 -3.38
CA PRO A 61 30.80 6.49 -3.82
C PRO A 61 30.53 5.20 -3.03
N GLY A 62 30.28 4.10 -3.75
CA GLY A 62 30.06 2.79 -3.14
C GLY A 62 28.75 2.64 -2.35
N VAL A 63 27.82 3.58 -2.48
CA VAL A 63 26.52 3.52 -1.83
C VAL A 63 25.45 3.09 -2.82
N ASP A 64 24.78 1.98 -2.52
CA ASP A 64 23.65 1.49 -3.30
C ASP A 64 22.41 2.36 -3.09
N TYR A 65 21.52 2.36 -4.10
CA TYR A 65 20.22 3.04 -4.01
C TYR A 65 19.34 2.48 -2.88
N GLY A 66 18.43 3.30 -2.36
CA GLY A 66 17.48 2.92 -1.32
C GLY A 66 17.55 3.80 -0.08
N CYS A 67 17.34 3.23 1.09
CA CYS A 67 17.31 3.98 2.36
C CYS A 67 18.64 4.69 2.68
N GLN A 68 19.76 4.25 2.11
CA GLN A 68 21.07 4.88 2.32
C GLN A 68 21.11 6.31 1.76
N TYR A 69 20.43 6.60 0.68
CA TYR A 69 20.32 7.97 0.14
C TYR A 69 19.59 8.89 1.13
N THR A 70 18.52 8.40 1.73
CA THR A 70 17.77 9.14 2.75
C THR A 70 18.60 9.36 4.01
N ILE A 71 19.33 8.33 4.47
CA ILE A 71 20.26 8.43 5.60
C ILE A 71 21.33 9.49 5.34
N SER A 72 21.94 9.46 4.14
CA SER A 72 22.98 10.42 3.75
C SER A 72 22.43 11.84 3.67
N ALA A 73 21.22 12.00 3.11
CA ALA A 73 20.54 13.29 3.04
C ALA A 73 20.27 13.87 4.43
N ILE A 74 19.77 13.08 5.38
CA ILE A 74 19.54 13.54 6.75
C ILE A 74 20.86 13.85 7.45
N ASN A 75 21.89 13.00 7.29
CA ASN A 75 23.17 13.20 7.92
C ASN A 75 23.92 14.45 7.40
N SER A 76 23.64 14.90 6.19
CA SER A 76 24.19 16.15 5.65
C SER A 76 23.74 17.39 6.42
N VAL A 77 22.53 17.33 7.02
CA VAL A 77 21.94 18.42 7.80
C VAL A 77 22.08 18.18 9.30
N PHE A 78 21.88 16.92 9.74
CA PHE A 78 21.96 16.49 11.13
C PHE A 78 22.93 15.32 11.29
N PRO A 79 24.23 15.59 11.43
CA PRO A 79 25.25 14.55 11.48
C PRO A 79 24.99 13.50 12.57
N GLY A 80 25.06 12.23 12.20
CA GLY A 80 24.87 11.08 13.11
C GLY A 80 23.42 10.74 13.48
N PHE A 81 22.44 11.54 13.08
CA PHE A 81 21.03 11.30 13.38
C PHE A 81 20.33 10.42 12.35
N GLY A 82 20.76 10.49 11.06
CA GLY A 82 20.05 9.88 9.94
C GLY A 82 19.82 8.37 10.08
N ALA A 83 20.84 7.62 10.45
CA ALA A 83 20.74 6.16 10.58
C ALA A 83 19.73 5.75 11.66
N SER A 84 19.78 6.37 12.84
CA SER A 84 18.85 6.06 13.94
C SER A 84 17.42 6.45 13.60
N PHE A 85 17.23 7.62 12.99
CA PHE A 85 15.91 8.09 12.57
C PHE A 85 15.27 7.13 11.53
N ILE A 86 16.03 6.79 10.48
CA ILE A 86 15.53 5.91 9.43
C ILE A 86 15.28 4.49 9.95
N ALA A 87 16.15 3.97 10.84
CA ALA A 87 15.93 2.65 11.45
C ALA A 87 14.59 2.58 12.22
N ILE A 88 14.31 3.61 13.02
CA ILE A 88 13.05 3.70 13.76
C ILE A 88 11.85 3.85 12.80
N ALA A 89 11.96 4.71 11.80
CA ALA A 89 10.90 4.92 10.81
C ALA A 89 10.60 3.62 10.04
N ILE A 90 11.61 2.94 9.52
CA ILE A 90 11.46 1.67 8.79
C ILE A 90 10.87 0.59 9.71
N PHE A 91 11.27 0.53 10.98
CA PHE A 91 10.68 -0.42 11.92
C PHE A 91 9.16 -0.22 12.02
N PHE A 92 8.67 1.00 12.22
CA PHE A 92 7.24 1.26 12.31
C PHE A 92 6.53 1.01 10.98
N PHE A 93 7.10 1.42 9.85
CA PHE A 93 6.50 1.16 8.54
C PHE A 93 6.43 -0.34 8.22
N ALA A 94 7.48 -1.10 8.48
CA ALA A 94 7.48 -2.54 8.26
C ALA A 94 6.47 -3.24 9.19
N PHE A 95 6.42 -2.86 10.47
CA PHE A 95 5.50 -3.43 11.43
C PHE A 95 4.03 -3.18 11.05
N THR A 96 3.67 -1.94 10.73
CA THR A 96 2.30 -1.60 10.32
C THR A 96 1.92 -2.25 8.99
N THR A 97 2.86 -2.40 8.07
CA THR A 97 2.65 -3.10 6.80
C THR A 97 2.35 -4.58 7.02
N LEU A 98 3.11 -5.26 7.89
CA LEU A 98 2.88 -6.67 8.23
C LEU A 98 1.52 -6.88 8.91
N LEU A 99 1.11 -5.97 9.79
CA LEU A 99 -0.22 -6.00 10.41
C LEU A 99 -1.32 -5.85 9.35
N SER A 100 -1.17 -4.92 8.42
CA SER A 100 -2.12 -4.67 7.35
C SER A 100 -2.24 -5.87 6.41
N PHE A 101 -1.14 -6.48 6.01
CA PHE A 101 -1.17 -7.69 5.17
C PHE A 101 -1.79 -8.88 5.88
N THR A 102 -1.57 -9.02 7.19
CA THR A 102 -2.24 -10.06 7.99
C THR A 102 -3.76 -9.86 7.97
N LEU A 103 -4.23 -8.63 8.20
CA LEU A 103 -5.65 -8.29 8.11
C LEU A 103 -6.24 -8.58 6.72
N TYR A 104 -5.51 -8.24 5.64
CA TYR A 104 -5.95 -8.50 4.27
C TYR A 104 -6.08 -10.00 3.99
N ASN A 105 -5.11 -10.79 4.43
CA ASN A 105 -5.15 -12.25 4.30
C ASN A 105 -6.33 -12.85 5.06
N ASP A 106 -6.59 -12.39 6.28
CA ASP A 106 -7.70 -12.88 7.10
C ASP A 106 -9.06 -12.55 6.45
N THR A 107 -9.22 -11.31 5.97
CA THR A 107 -10.44 -10.86 5.30
C THR A 107 -10.69 -11.64 4.01
N ASN A 108 -9.66 -11.82 3.17
CA ASN A 108 -9.76 -12.59 1.93
C ASN A 108 -10.07 -14.07 2.20
N THR A 109 -9.40 -14.67 3.17
CA THR A 109 -9.63 -16.07 3.56
C THR A 109 -11.05 -16.25 4.08
N ALA A 110 -11.54 -15.33 4.90
CA ALA A 110 -12.92 -15.37 5.40
C ALA A 110 -13.94 -15.27 4.26
N PHE A 111 -13.68 -14.43 3.26
CA PHE A 111 -14.55 -14.29 2.10
C PHE A 111 -14.55 -15.54 1.20
N VAL A 112 -13.38 -16.05 0.84
CA VAL A 112 -13.24 -17.22 -0.03
C VAL A 112 -13.83 -18.49 0.62
N LEU A 113 -13.59 -18.65 1.92
CA LEU A 113 -14.03 -19.80 2.70
C LEU A 113 -15.35 -19.56 3.46
N ARG A 114 -16.16 -18.59 3.03
CA ARG A 114 -17.41 -18.24 3.72
C ARG A 114 -18.40 -19.40 3.86
N ASN A 115 -18.37 -20.34 2.91
CA ASN A 115 -19.23 -21.55 2.90
C ASN A 115 -18.56 -22.78 3.52
N SER A 116 -17.34 -22.66 4.04
CA SER A 116 -16.59 -23.76 4.63
C SER A 116 -16.76 -23.81 6.15
N SER A 117 -16.42 -24.96 6.75
CA SER A 117 -16.48 -25.11 8.20
C SER A 117 -15.50 -24.14 8.90
N GLU A 118 -15.86 -23.73 10.13
CA GLU A 118 -15.01 -22.86 10.94
C GLU A 118 -13.61 -23.46 11.18
N LYS A 119 -13.53 -24.78 11.35
CA LYS A 119 -12.28 -25.52 11.52
C LYS A 119 -11.39 -25.38 10.28
N THR A 120 -11.97 -25.57 9.10
CA THR A 120 -11.26 -25.43 7.81
C THR A 120 -10.73 -24.00 7.64
N ARG A 121 -11.58 -22.99 7.92
CA ARG A 121 -11.19 -21.60 7.84
C ARG A 121 -10.01 -21.28 8.75
N LYS A 122 -10.06 -21.66 10.03
CA LYS A 122 -8.97 -21.47 10.99
C LYS A 122 -7.68 -22.16 10.53
N THR A 123 -7.77 -23.39 10.05
CA THR A 123 -6.59 -24.13 9.57
C THR A 123 -5.95 -23.44 8.38
N VAL A 124 -6.73 -23.06 7.36
CA VAL A 124 -6.22 -22.37 6.18
C VAL A 124 -5.61 -21.02 6.54
N THR A 125 -6.26 -20.23 7.40
CA THR A 125 -5.71 -18.96 7.89
C THR A 125 -4.35 -19.15 8.56
N ASN A 126 -4.22 -20.14 9.44
CA ASN A 126 -2.94 -20.41 10.12
C ASN A 126 -1.85 -20.89 9.15
N VAL A 127 -2.19 -21.70 8.15
CA VAL A 127 -1.26 -22.12 7.10
C VAL A 127 -0.79 -20.93 6.30
N ILE A 128 -1.68 -20.04 5.87
CA ILE A 128 -1.32 -18.81 5.15
C ILE A 128 -0.41 -17.93 6.00
N ARG A 129 -0.73 -17.72 7.28
CA ARG A 129 0.12 -16.94 8.19
C ARG A 129 1.53 -17.54 8.31
N LEU A 130 1.64 -18.85 8.42
CA LEU A 130 2.93 -19.54 8.46
C LEU A 130 3.72 -19.31 7.15
N ILE A 131 3.06 -19.46 6.00
CA ILE A 131 3.69 -19.22 4.69
C ILE A 131 4.17 -17.77 4.58
N VAL A 132 3.34 -16.79 4.97
CA VAL A 132 3.73 -15.37 4.96
C VAL A 132 4.93 -15.12 5.87
N THR A 133 4.94 -15.71 7.07
CA THR A 133 6.08 -15.60 7.99
C THR A 133 7.37 -16.13 7.37
N LEU A 134 7.30 -17.29 6.71
CA LEU A 134 8.46 -17.88 6.02
C LEU A 134 8.92 -17.01 4.84
N ILE A 135 8.02 -16.43 4.07
CA ILE A 135 8.33 -15.51 2.97
C ILE A 135 9.02 -14.24 3.51
N VAL A 136 8.52 -13.66 4.59
CA VAL A 136 9.14 -12.48 5.22
C VAL A 136 10.55 -12.80 5.71
N PHE A 137 10.72 -13.95 6.38
CA PHE A 137 12.03 -14.39 6.84
C PHE A 137 13.00 -14.62 5.65
N PHE A 138 12.54 -15.28 4.60
CA PHE A 138 13.34 -15.49 3.39
C PHE A 138 13.71 -14.16 2.72
N GLY A 139 12.75 -13.24 2.56
CA GLY A 139 12.99 -11.91 2.00
C GLY A 139 14.01 -11.10 2.79
N ALA A 140 13.98 -11.17 4.12
CA ALA A 140 14.95 -10.49 4.98
C ALA A 140 16.40 -11.00 4.83
N THR A 141 16.60 -12.20 4.25
CA THR A 141 17.92 -12.78 4.00
C THR A 141 18.45 -12.52 2.58
N ARG A 142 17.66 -11.88 1.71
CA ARG A 142 18.03 -11.60 0.32
C ARG A 142 18.54 -10.17 0.14
N ASN A 143 19.26 -9.94 -0.97
CA ASN A 143 19.64 -8.59 -1.35
C ASN A 143 18.41 -7.78 -1.80
N LEU A 144 18.54 -6.46 -1.69
CA LEU A 144 17.44 -5.52 -1.96
C LEU A 144 16.92 -5.65 -3.41
N ALA A 145 17.81 -5.75 -4.40
CA ALA A 145 17.44 -5.85 -5.81
C ALA A 145 16.56 -7.08 -6.09
N THR A 146 16.99 -8.27 -5.65
CA THR A 146 16.19 -9.50 -5.84
C THR A 146 14.82 -9.41 -5.16
N ALA A 147 14.75 -8.80 -3.98
CA ALA A 147 13.48 -8.62 -3.28
C ALA A 147 12.52 -7.70 -4.06
N TRP A 148 13.04 -6.62 -4.65
CA TRP A 148 12.26 -5.71 -5.49
C TRP A 148 11.81 -6.37 -6.80
N ASP A 149 12.68 -7.10 -7.49
CA ASP A 149 12.32 -7.80 -8.75
C ASP A 149 11.16 -8.77 -8.54
N ILE A 150 11.18 -9.54 -7.45
CA ILE A 150 10.09 -10.47 -7.10
C ILE A 150 8.81 -9.69 -6.76
N ALA A 151 8.93 -8.60 -6.00
CA ALA A 151 7.79 -7.76 -5.62
C ALA A 151 7.13 -7.12 -6.84
N ASP A 152 7.91 -6.61 -7.79
CA ASP A 152 7.42 -5.95 -9.01
C ASP A 152 6.64 -6.90 -9.90
N ILE A 153 7.12 -8.13 -10.06
CA ILE A 153 6.37 -9.18 -10.79
C ILE A 153 5.02 -9.44 -10.11
N GLY A 154 5.03 -9.61 -8.78
CA GLY A 154 3.81 -9.84 -8.01
C GLY A 154 2.80 -8.67 -8.10
N ILE A 155 3.29 -7.45 -7.98
CA ILE A 155 2.50 -6.22 -8.12
C ILE A 155 1.93 -6.11 -9.53
N GLY A 156 2.73 -6.40 -10.56
CA GLY A 156 2.29 -6.39 -11.96
C GLY A 156 1.09 -7.32 -12.19
N ILE A 157 1.17 -8.56 -11.72
CA ILE A 157 0.06 -9.52 -11.82
C ILE A 157 -1.18 -9.01 -11.06
N MET A 158 -1.01 -8.52 -9.85
CA MET A 158 -2.12 -7.96 -9.06
C MET A 158 -2.78 -6.78 -9.75
N CYS A 159 -2.00 -5.87 -10.36
CA CYS A 159 -2.53 -4.71 -11.07
C CYS A 159 -3.42 -5.11 -12.24
N TRP A 160 -3.03 -6.10 -13.03
CA TRP A 160 -3.83 -6.58 -14.15
C TRP A 160 -5.18 -7.15 -13.70
N ILE A 161 -5.17 -8.01 -12.68
CA ILE A 161 -6.41 -8.60 -12.12
C ILE A 161 -7.30 -7.50 -11.56
N ASN A 162 -6.72 -6.56 -10.81
CA ASN A 162 -7.46 -5.46 -10.21
C ASN A 162 -8.03 -4.49 -11.25
N PHE A 163 -7.31 -4.24 -12.34
CA PHE A 163 -7.78 -3.39 -13.44
C PHE A 163 -9.07 -3.93 -14.07
N VAL A 164 -9.11 -5.23 -14.35
CA VAL A 164 -10.33 -5.89 -14.87
C VAL A 164 -11.49 -5.76 -13.87
N ALA A 165 -11.23 -6.02 -12.59
CA ALA A 165 -12.24 -5.89 -11.55
C ALA A 165 -12.78 -4.44 -11.44
N LEU A 166 -11.90 -3.44 -11.53
CA LEU A 166 -12.28 -2.02 -11.51
C LEU A 166 -13.16 -1.65 -12.70
N LEU A 167 -12.85 -2.13 -13.91
CA LEU A 167 -13.68 -1.87 -15.09
C LEU A 167 -15.11 -2.42 -14.92
N VAL A 168 -15.23 -3.62 -14.36
CA VAL A 168 -16.53 -4.27 -14.13
C VAL A 168 -17.31 -3.59 -13.01
N LEU A 169 -16.63 -3.14 -11.94
CA LEU A 169 -17.28 -2.57 -10.76
C LEU A 169 -17.50 -1.05 -10.85
N SER A 170 -16.81 -0.37 -11.76
CA SER A 170 -16.88 1.10 -11.86
C SER A 170 -18.30 1.65 -12.05
N PRO A 171 -19.20 1.05 -12.85
CA PRO A 171 -20.57 1.56 -12.98
C PRO A 171 -21.33 1.52 -11.65
N LYS A 172 -21.11 0.49 -10.82
CA LYS A 172 -21.71 0.37 -9.48
C LYS A 172 -21.13 1.43 -8.54
N ALA A 173 -19.82 1.62 -8.55
CA ALA A 173 -19.14 2.61 -7.74
C ALA A 173 -19.61 4.05 -8.07
N ILE A 174 -19.79 4.37 -9.35
CA ILE A 174 -20.31 5.67 -9.79
C ILE A 174 -21.75 5.89 -9.30
N LYS A 175 -22.61 4.86 -9.34
CA LYS A 175 -23.98 4.97 -8.80
C LYS A 175 -23.97 5.27 -7.30
N ILE A 176 -23.13 4.58 -6.53
CA ILE A 176 -22.98 4.78 -5.08
C ILE A 176 -22.46 6.19 -4.79
N LEU A 177 -21.48 6.67 -5.56
CA LEU A 177 -20.97 8.04 -5.39
C LEU A 177 -22.02 9.11 -5.69
N LYS A 178 -22.80 8.95 -6.76
CA LYS A 178 -23.89 9.87 -7.12
C LYS A 178 -24.98 9.91 -6.05
N ASP A 179 -25.30 8.77 -5.44
CA ASP A 179 -26.24 8.72 -4.33
C ASP A 179 -25.72 9.50 -3.10
N TYR A 180 -24.45 9.28 -2.75
CA TYR A 180 -23.78 10.04 -1.69
C TYR A 180 -23.84 11.55 -1.94
N GLU A 181 -23.50 11.99 -3.15
CA GLU A 181 -23.55 13.41 -3.52
C GLU A 181 -24.96 13.98 -3.46
N ARG A 182 -25.95 13.20 -3.89
CA ARG A 182 -27.37 13.59 -3.83
C ARG A 182 -27.81 13.84 -2.39
N GLN A 183 -27.55 12.89 -1.48
CA GLN A 183 -27.92 13.00 -0.07
C GLN A 183 -27.19 14.17 0.59
N LYS A 184 -25.92 14.38 0.29
CA LYS A 184 -25.14 15.49 0.81
C LYS A 184 -25.64 16.86 0.35
N LYS A 185 -26.08 16.98 -0.92
CA LYS A 185 -26.70 18.21 -1.44
C LYS A 185 -28.02 18.55 -0.75
N LEU A 186 -28.74 17.55 -0.25
CA LEU A 186 -29.97 17.72 0.53
C LEU A 186 -29.71 18.06 2.00
N GLY A 187 -28.45 18.17 2.42
CA GLY A 187 -28.05 18.44 3.80
C GLY A 187 -28.26 17.29 4.78
N ILE A 188 -28.46 16.08 4.28
CA ILE A 188 -28.68 14.86 5.07
C ILE A 188 -27.34 14.14 5.25
N ASP A 189 -27.11 13.52 6.41
CA ASP A 189 -25.95 12.62 6.56
C ASP A 189 -26.15 11.36 5.71
N PRO A 190 -25.30 11.11 4.72
CA PRO A 190 -25.51 10.01 3.77
C PRO A 190 -25.51 8.65 4.44
N VAL A 191 -26.58 7.88 4.19
CA VAL A 191 -26.75 6.48 4.60
C VAL A 191 -26.96 5.64 3.34
N PHE A 192 -26.31 4.49 3.28
CA PHE A 192 -26.36 3.62 2.12
C PHE A 192 -27.42 2.53 2.32
N GLU A 193 -28.41 2.51 1.41
CA GLU A 193 -29.38 1.44 1.30
C GLU A 193 -29.25 0.76 -0.08
N PRO A 194 -28.81 -0.51 -0.14
CA PRO A 194 -28.63 -1.23 -1.42
C PRO A 194 -29.89 -1.30 -2.27
N SER A 195 -31.07 -1.38 -1.64
CA SER A 195 -32.37 -1.44 -2.29
C SER A 195 -32.64 -0.23 -3.20
N ASP A 196 -32.26 0.98 -2.74
CA ASP A 196 -32.53 2.22 -3.46
C ASP A 196 -31.77 2.36 -4.77
N LEU A 197 -30.68 1.59 -4.91
CA LEU A 197 -29.83 1.58 -6.08
C LEU A 197 -30.01 0.33 -6.95
N GLY A 198 -30.91 -0.57 -6.58
CA GLY A 198 -31.11 -1.86 -7.26
C GLY A 198 -29.91 -2.79 -7.12
N LEU A 199 -29.18 -2.72 -6.00
CA LEU A 199 -27.98 -3.50 -5.72
C LEU A 199 -28.23 -4.66 -4.75
N ASN A 200 -29.46 -5.18 -4.69
CA ASN A 200 -29.91 -6.20 -3.72
C ASN A 200 -29.15 -7.53 -3.79
N ASN A 201 -28.30 -7.76 -4.80
CA ASN A 201 -27.53 -8.99 -5.01
C ASN A 201 -26.01 -8.72 -5.09
N ALA A 202 -25.51 -7.63 -4.49
CA ALA A 202 -24.08 -7.31 -4.51
C ALA A 202 -23.39 -7.71 -3.22
#